data_7449b7717cd9246877b1743dee54c574
#
_entry.id   7449b7717cd9246877b1743dee54c574
#
_cell.length_a   1.000
_cell.length_b   1.000
_cell.length_c   1.000
_cell.angle_alpha   90.00
_cell.angle_beta   90.00
_cell.angle_gamma   90.00
#
_symmetry.space_group_name_H-M   'P 1'
#
loop_
_entity.id
_entity.type
_entity.pdbx_description
1 polymer ?
#
loop_
_entity_poly.entity_id
_entity_poly.type
_entity_poly.pdbx_seq_one_letter_code
_entity_poly.pdbx_strand_id
1 'polypeptide(L)'
;MNIVADENIPFLNRFFNEIGEIKKFPGRSIKPEHLTDAKILIVRSVTDVNEALLRDSAVKFVGSCTIGMDHIDTDYLDSRAITYANAPGCNANSVVEYVLSCLSILTETHNFDWDKQTVGILGYGNVGRLLAKRLKKMGIPCKACDPLLDQEQHGLVSFDDVMACDVVSLHVPLTLNGDHATHHLINDAVLSKFEATQILINASRGAVVDNQALKRKLIESESFTAILDVWENEPGIDVELAKRVFLGSPHIAGYSLDGKVAGTEMVYQALCKFLGFPQRHKAGQFLDEPPLSKMAFTSMADPGWCVHTAIRACFDVRHDHGLLRSSLNLSESERRASFDSFRKAYRCRREFSGVKIQLKQVESELHS
;
A
#
# COMPACT_ATOMS: atom_id res chain seq x y z
N MET A 1 17.82 12.90 -25.12
CA MET A 1 16.36 13.02 -24.96
C MET A 1 16.11 13.69 -23.60
N ASN A 2 15.15 14.63 -23.48
CA ASN A 2 14.94 15.35 -22.22
C ASN A 2 13.84 14.66 -21.42
N ILE A 3 14.18 14.38 -20.16
CA ILE A 3 13.31 13.73 -19.17
C ILE A 3 13.07 14.72 -18.04
N VAL A 4 11.82 14.98 -17.70
CA VAL A 4 11.45 15.68 -16.46
C VAL A 4 10.92 14.65 -15.47
N ALA A 5 11.37 14.72 -14.22
CA ALA A 5 11.00 13.74 -13.22
C ALA A 5 10.85 14.32 -11.80
N ASP A 6 9.99 13.67 -10.99
CA ASP A 6 9.92 13.94 -9.56
C ASP A 6 11.25 13.53 -8.87
N GLU A 7 11.86 14.47 -8.17
CA GLU A 7 13.16 14.31 -7.49
C GLU A 7 13.19 13.18 -6.46
N ASN A 8 12.04 12.79 -5.92
CA ASN A 8 11.92 11.79 -4.88
C ASN A 8 11.68 10.36 -5.41
N ILE A 9 11.82 10.13 -6.72
CA ILE A 9 11.82 8.78 -7.31
C ILE A 9 13.15 8.11 -6.98
N PRO A 10 13.14 6.96 -6.30
CA PRO A 10 14.39 6.30 -5.89
C PRO A 10 15.17 5.79 -7.11
N PHE A 11 16.48 5.90 -7.03
CA PHE A 11 17.43 5.45 -8.07
C PHE A 11 17.15 5.95 -9.49
N LEU A 12 16.45 7.09 -9.64
CA LEU A 12 16.07 7.68 -10.91
C LEU A 12 17.25 7.73 -11.90
N ASN A 13 18.39 8.28 -11.47
CA ASN A 13 19.58 8.37 -12.33
C ASN A 13 20.12 6.99 -12.74
N ARG A 14 20.05 5.99 -11.82
CA ARG A 14 20.53 4.64 -12.11
C ARG A 14 19.75 3.96 -13.23
N PHE A 15 18.45 4.23 -13.30
CA PHE A 15 17.59 3.63 -14.32
C PHE A 15 17.57 4.42 -15.62
N PHE A 16 17.63 5.76 -15.58
CA PHE A 16 17.28 6.57 -16.76
C PHE A 16 18.42 7.38 -17.38
N ASN A 17 19.62 7.47 -16.77
CA ASN A 17 20.72 8.27 -17.31
C ASN A 17 21.16 7.86 -18.71
N GLU A 18 21.06 6.57 -19.07
CA GLU A 18 21.41 6.08 -20.39
C GLU A 18 20.36 6.43 -21.46
N ILE A 19 19.14 6.83 -21.04
CA ILE A 19 18.03 7.18 -21.93
C ILE A 19 18.09 8.67 -22.32
N GLY A 20 18.46 9.54 -21.40
CA GLY A 20 18.51 10.98 -21.67
C GLY A 20 18.91 11.84 -20.49
N GLU A 21 18.94 13.15 -20.73
CA GLU A 21 19.20 14.14 -19.70
C GLU A 21 17.98 14.28 -18.77
N ILE A 22 18.22 14.23 -17.47
CA ILE A 22 17.16 14.25 -16.44
C ILE A 22 17.16 15.58 -15.72
N LYS A 23 16.05 16.31 -15.83
CA LYS A 23 15.74 17.50 -15.00
C LYS A 23 14.79 17.10 -13.89
N LYS A 24 15.18 17.36 -12.63
CA LYS A 24 14.44 16.96 -11.42
C LYS A 24 13.75 18.13 -10.78
N PHE A 25 12.53 17.92 -10.36
CA PHE A 25 11.74 18.93 -9.62
C PHE A 25 10.97 18.27 -8.48
N PRO A 26 10.63 19.00 -7.41
CA PRO A 26 9.63 18.52 -6.45
C PRO A 26 8.31 18.21 -7.18
N GLY A 27 7.74 17.02 -7.00
CA GLY A 27 6.60 16.57 -7.80
C GLY A 27 5.42 17.55 -7.84
N ARG A 28 5.07 18.18 -6.69
CA ARG A 28 4.01 19.21 -6.63
C ARG A 28 4.39 20.54 -7.32
N SER A 29 5.65 20.73 -7.69
CA SER A 29 6.17 21.95 -8.31
C SER A 29 6.48 21.79 -9.79
N ILE A 30 6.15 20.65 -10.40
CA ILE A 30 6.27 20.46 -11.84
C ILE A 30 5.21 21.33 -12.52
N LYS A 31 5.67 22.19 -13.47
CA LYS A 31 4.84 23.17 -14.15
C LYS A 31 4.97 23.02 -15.67
N PRO A 32 4.03 23.59 -16.49
CA PRO A 32 4.10 23.54 -17.95
C PRO A 32 5.43 24.03 -18.53
N GLU A 33 6.01 25.08 -17.97
CA GLU A 33 7.29 25.67 -18.38
C GLU A 33 8.48 24.68 -18.31
N HIS A 34 8.41 23.70 -17.42
CA HIS A 34 9.43 22.66 -17.30
C HIS A 34 9.32 21.59 -18.40
N LEU A 35 8.17 21.51 -19.08
CA LEU A 35 7.82 20.45 -20.02
C LEU A 35 7.93 20.85 -21.50
N THR A 36 8.29 22.09 -21.81
CA THR A 36 8.32 22.64 -23.16
C THR A 36 9.16 21.80 -24.13
N ASP A 37 10.32 21.31 -23.68
CA ASP A 37 11.27 20.50 -24.46
C ASP A 37 11.38 19.05 -23.99
N ALA A 38 10.64 18.68 -22.92
CA ALA A 38 10.65 17.35 -22.36
C ALA A 38 9.85 16.37 -23.22
N LYS A 39 10.43 15.24 -23.56
CA LYS A 39 9.75 14.14 -24.27
C LYS A 39 9.16 13.10 -23.33
N ILE A 40 9.68 13.03 -22.12
CA ILE A 40 9.32 12.05 -21.10
C ILE A 40 9.05 12.78 -19.79
N LEU A 41 7.93 12.44 -19.14
CA LEU A 41 7.57 12.88 -17.81
C LEU A 41 7.45 11.66 -16.88
N ILE A 42 8.21 11.66 -15.78
CA ILE A 42 8.16 10.57 -14.79
C ILE A 42 7.74 11.15 -13.44
N VAL A 43 6.61 10.67 -12.91
CA VAL A 43 5.94 11.23 -11.75
C VAL A 43 5.70 10.20 -10.65
N ARG A 44 5.26 10.70 -9.51
CA ARG A 44 4.59 9.96 -8.43
C ARG A 44 3.19 10.54 -8.22
N SER A 45 2.41 9.96 -7.32
CA SER A 45 1.02 10.32 -7.02
C SER A 45 0.78 11.75 -6.50
N VAL A 46 1.81 12.58 -6.40
CA VAL A 46 1.72 13.97 -5.94
C VAL A 46 1.72 14.99 -7.07
N THR A 47 1.82 14.55 -8.31
CA THR A 47 1.81 15.40 -9.51
C THR A 47 0.53 15.13 -10.30
N ASP A 48 -0.37 16.09 -10.38
CA ASP A 48 -1.56 15.98 -11.22
C ASP A 48 -1.17 16.14 -12.68
N VAL A 49 -1.35 15.07 -13.47
CA VAL A 49 -1.03 15.03 -14.89
C VAL A 49 -2.32 15.17 -15.69
N ASN A 50 -2.55 16.35 -16.23
CA ASN A 50 -3.80 16.70 -16.91
C ASN A 50 -3.53 17.67 -18.07
N GLU A 51 -4.59 18.14 -18.72
CA GLU A 51 -4.50 19.12 -19.81
C GLU A 51 -3.77 20.39 -19.38
N ALA A 52 -4.02 20.92 -18.19
CA ALA A 52 -3.40 22.18 -17.74
C ALA A 52 -1.86 22.05 -17.66
N LEU A 53 -1.36 20.86 -17.30
CA LEU A 53 0.08 20.59 -17.22
C LEU A 53 0.69 20.32 -18.61
N LEU A 54 -0.02 19.62 -19.51
CA LEU A 54 0.57 19.04 -20.72
C LEU A 54 0.18 19.73 -22.04
N ARG A 55 -0.74 20.69 -22.04
CA ARG A 55 -1.29 21.30 -23.28
C ARG A 55 -0.21 21.73 -24.27
N ASP A 56 0.78 22.47 -23.81
CA ASP A 56 1.85 23.06 -24.64
C ASP A 56 3.17 22.28 -24.51
N SER A 57 3.13 21.06 -24.03
CA SER A 57 4.31 20.24 -23.82
C SER A 57 4.68 19.40 -25.03
N ALA A 58 5.96 19.01 -25.11
CA ALA A 58 6.48 18.08 -26.12
C ALA A 58 6.43 16.60 -25.64
N VAL A 59 5.78 16.31 -24.50
CA VAL A 59 5.74 15.00 -23.85
C VAL A 59 5.06 13.96 -24.74
N LYS A 60 5.68 12.79 -24.86
CA LYS A 60 5.19 11.62 -25.61
C LYS A 60 5.02 10.38 -24.73
N PHE A 61 5.63 10.38 -23.55
CA PHE A 61 5.52 9.31 -22.58
C PHE A 61 5.38 9.88 -21.17
N VAL A 62 4.39 9.36 -20.44
CA VAL A 62 4.17 9.64 -19.01
C VAL A 62 4.32 8.34 -18.23
N GLY A 63 5.24 8.31 -17.26
CA GLY A 63 5.42 7.17 -16.35
C GLY A 63 5.10 7.54 -14.92
N SER A 64 4.17 6.82 -14.28
CA SER A 64 3.89 6.96 -12.85
C SER A 64 4.57 5.81 -12.08
N CYS A 65 5.54 6.14 -11.21
CA CYS A 65 6.21 5.16 -10.35
C CYS A 65 5.34 4.74 -9.15
N THR A 66 4.00 4.75 -9.33
CA THR A 66 3.00 4.36 -8.32
C THR A 66 1.95 3.45 -8.94
N ILE A 67 1.17 2.77 -8.10
CA ILE A 67 0.13 1.84 -8.56
C ILE A 67 -1.08 2.60 -9.10
N GLY A 68 -1.61 3.55 -8.31
CA GLY A 68 -2.82 4.30 -8.64
C GLY A 68 -2.59 5.28 -9.77
N MET A 69 -3.64 5.50 -10.56
CA MET A 69 -3.69 6.45 -11.66
C MET A 69 -4.61 7.65 -11.36
N ASP A 70 -5.07 7.78 -10.13
CA ASP A 70 -6.07 8.79 -9.71
C ASP A 70 -5.62 10.25 -9.99
N HIS A 71 -4.30 10.46 -10.12
CA HIS A 71 -3.64 11.75 -10.41
C HIS A 71 -3.34 11.96 -11.90
N ILE A 72 -3.77 11.05 -12.78
CA ILE A 72 -3.50 11.08 -14.23
C ILE A 72 -4.81 11.09 -15.01
N ASP A 73 -5.01 12.12 -15.80
CA ASP A 73 -6.13 12.22 -16.75
C ASP A 73 -5.82 11.36 -17.98
N THR A 74 -6.19 10.09 -17.91
CA THR A 74 -5.95 9.11 -18.97
C THR A 74 -6.71 9.45 -20.25
N ASP A 75 -7.92 10.01 -20.16
CA ASP A 75 -8.74 10.38 -21.32
C ASP A 75 -8.04 11.51 -22.10
N TYR A 76 -7.47 12.48 -21.39
CA TYR A 76 -6.67 13.51 -22.03
C TYR A 76 -5.41 12.94 -22.70
N LEU A 77 -4.67 12.04 -22.02
CA LEU A 77 -3.48 11.42 -22.60
C LEU A 77 -3.81 10.63 -23.87
N ASP A 78 -4.89 9.86 -23.85
CA ASP A 78 -5.35 9.10 -25.01
C ASP A 78 -5.75 10.03 -26.18
N SER A 79 -6.44 11.13 -25.90
CA SER A 79 -6.83 12.14 -26.92
C SER A 79 -5.61 12.79 -27.60
N ARG A 80 -4.47 12.84 -26.89
CA ARG A 80 -3.21 13.41 -27.38
C ARG A 80 -2.23 12.37 -27.91
N ALA A 81 -2.61 11.09 -27.97
CA ALA A 81 -1.75 9.96 -28.30
C ALA A 81 -0.42 9.96 -27.48
N ILE A 82 -0.52 10.31 -26.19
CA ILE A 82 0.60 10.25 -25.24
C ILE A 82 0.57 8.87 -24.60
N THR A 83 1.63 8.10 -24.79
CA THR A 83 1.76 6.79 -24.12
C THR A 83 1.97 6.96 -22.63
N TYR A 84 1.30 6.15 -21.82
CA TYR A 84 1.49 6.19 -20.37
C TYR A 84 1.66 4.79 -19.78
N ALA A 85 2.30 4.74 -18.63
CA ALA A 85 2.51 3.52 -17.85
C ALA A 85 2.50 3.84 -16.35
N ASN A 86 2.03 2.88 -15.57
CA ASN A 86 2.11 2.89 -14.12
C ASN A 86 2.84 1.63 -13.61
N ALA A 87 2.88 1.44 -12.30
CA ALA A 87 3.58 0.32 -11.67
C ALA A 87 2.62 -0.59 -10.88
N PRO A 88 1.72 -1.34 -11.55
CA PRO A 88 0.71 -2.15 -10.88
C PRO A 88 1.33 -3.25 -10.02
N GLY A 89 0.99 -3.29 -8.73
CA GLY A 89 1.48 -4.31 -7.79
C GLY A 89 2.90 -4.10 -7.27
N CYS A 90 3.61 -3.04 -7.63
CA CYS A 90 4.99 -2.80 -7.20
C CYS A 90 5.16 -2.82 -5.68
N ASN A 91 4.17 -2.37 -4.93
CA ASN A 91 4.19 -2.32 -3.47
C ASN A 91 3.25 -3.34 -2.80
N ALA A 92 2.74 -4.33 -3.54
CA ALA A 92 1.78 -5.30 -2.99
C ALA A 92 2.34 -6.05 -1.77
N ASN A 93 3.63 -6.42 -1.78
CA ASN A 93 4.29 -7.01 -0.62
C ASN A 93 4.24 -6.09 0.60
N SER A 94 4.54 -4.81 0.42
CA SER A 94 4.53 -3.83 1.53
C SER A 94 3.17 -3.72 2.19
N VAL A 95 2.07 -3.69 1.39
CA VAL A 95 0.71 -3.63 1.92
C VAL A 95 0.35 -4.92 2.65
N VAL A 96 0.71 -6.08 2.09
CA VAL A 96 0.50 -7.38 2.76
C VAL A 96 1.24 -7.43 4.09
N GLU A 97 2.49 -6.98 4.14
CA GLU A 97 3.29 -6.91 5.36
C GLU A 97 2.71 -5.94 6.40
N TYR A 98 2.08 -4.84 5.94
CA TYR A 98 1.31 -3.95 6.81
C TYR A 98 0.14 -4.69 7.45
N VAL A 99 -0.67 -5.41 6.68
CA VAL A 99 -1.78 -6.22 7.21
C VAL A 99 -1.28 -7.28 8.18
N LEU A 100 -0.21 -8.00 7.85
CA LEU A 100 0.40 -9.00 8.75
C LEU A 100 0.90 -8.37 10.06
N SER A 101 1.47 -7.16 10.02
CA SER A 101 1.86 -6.42 11.22
C SER A 101 0.63 -6.06 12.07
N CYS A 102 -0.46 -5.61 11.44
CA CYS A 102 -1.73 -5.34 12.14
C CYS A 102 -2.28 -6.60 12.82
N LEU A 103 -2.34 -7.72 12.10
CA LEU A 103 -2.78 -9.02 12.66
C LEU A 103 -1.88 -9.47 13.83
N SER A 104 -0.56 -9.28 13.71
CA SER A 104 0.37 -9.59 14.80
C SER A 104 0.13 -8.76 16.06
N ILE A 105 -0.25 -7.48 15.92
CA ILE A 105 -0.60 -6.63 17.08
C ILE A 105 -1.95 -7.05 17.68
N LEU A 106 -2.93 -7.41 16.84
CA LEU A 106 -4.24 -7.89 17.29
C LEU A 106 -4.12 -9.17 18.12
N THR A 107 -3.19 -10.06 17.81
CA THR A 107 -2.90 -11.26 18.62
C THR A 107 -2.49 -10.89 20.04
N GLU A 108 -1.70 -9.84 20.24
CA GLU A 108 -1.28 -9.40 21.57
C GLU A 108 -2.38 -8.66 22.34
N THR A 109 -3.23 -7.91 21.66
CA THR A 109 -4.11 -6.93 22.30
C THR A 109 -5.58 -7.34 22.29
N HIS A 110 -6.02 -8.18 21.36
CA HIS A 110 -7.41 -8.58 21.14
C HIS A 110 -7.62 -10.09 21.18
N ASN A 111 -6.61 -10.85 21.62
CA ASN A 111 -6.62 -12.31 21.62
C ASN A 111 -6.99 -12.91 20.23
N PHE A 112 -6.55 -12.25 19.15
CA PHE A 112 -6.75 -12.75 17.80
C PHE A 112 -5.96 -14.05 17.61
N ASP A 113 -6.68 -15.14 17.45
CA ASP A 113 -6.11 -16.48 17.25
C ASP A 113 -6.07 -16.81 15.76
N TRP A 114 -4.86 -16.91 15.21
CA TRP A 114 -4.64 -17.14 13.78
C TRP A 114 -5.19 -18.46 13.27
N ASP A 115 -5.36 -19.44 14.15
CA ASP A 115 -5.86 -20.77 13.78
C ASP A 115 -7.40 -20.85 13.78
N LYS A 116 -8.08 -19.93 14.45
CA LYS A 116 -9.53 -19.97 14.66
C LYS A 116 -10.30 -18.89 13.92
N GLN A 117 -9.69 -17.73 13.74
CA GLN A 117 -10.35 -16.57 13.17
C GLN A 117 -10.13 -16.45 11.67
N THR A 118 -11.14 -15.97 10.97
CA THR A 118 -11.15 -15.87 9.51
C THR A 118 -10.85 -14.46 9.04
N VAL A 119 -10.07 -14.33 7.96
CA VAL A 119 -9.77 -13.07 7.30
C VAL A 119 -10.55 -12.97 5.99
N GLY A 120 -11.46 -12.02 5.90
CA GLY A 120 -12.16 -11.64 4.68
C GLY A 120 -11.32 -10.62 3.88
N ILE A 121 -11.16 -10.88 2.60
CA ILE A 121 -10.38 -10.05 1.67
C ILE A 121 -11.35 -9.48 0.63
N LEU A 122 -11.58 -8.18 0.67
CA LEU A 122 -12.38 -7.49 -0.34
C LEU A 122 -11.48 -6.87 -1.41
N GLY A 123 -11.61 -7.34 -2.65
CA GLY A 123 -10.72 -7.08 -3.79
C GLY A 123 -9.64 -8.16 -3.94
N TYR A 124 -9.62 -8.84 -5.08
CA TYR A 124 -8.71 -9.95 -5.37
C TYR A 124 -7.72 -9.60 -6.51
N GLY A 125 -7.24 -8.36 -6.48
CA GLY A 125 -6.18 -7.84 -7.34
C GLY A 125 -4.77 -8.27 -6.86
N ASN A 126 -3.75 -7.44 -7.16
CA ASN A 126 -2.35 -7.73 -6.80
C ASN A 126 -2.15 -7.94 -5.29
N VAL A 127 -2.73 -7.07 -4.47
CA VAL A 127 -2.60 -7.16 -3.00
C VAL A 127 -3.44 -8.32 -2.45
N GLY A 128 -4.73 -8.38 -2.79
CA GLY A 128 -5.62 -9.41 -2.23
C GLY A 128 -5.19 -10.83 -2.54
N ARG A 129 -4.75 -11.12 -3.78
CA ARG A 129 -4.20 -12.44 -4.14
C ARG A 129 -2.93 -12.78 -3.35
N LEU A 130 -2.05 -11.80 -3.18
CA LEU A 130 -0.82 -12.01 -2.44
C LEU A 130 -1.09 -12.21 -0.95
N LEU A 131 -2.03 -11.45 -0.36
CA LEU A 131 -2.46 -11.61 1.02
C LEU A 131 -3.08 -13.01 1.25
N ALA A 132 -4.03 -13.42 0.41
CA ALA A 132 -4.63 -14.75 0.49
C ALA A 132 -3.57 -15.86 0.41
N LYS A 133 -2.60 -15.73 -0.51
CA LYS A 133 -1.48 -16.67 -0.63
C LYS A 133 -0.62 -16.74 0.63
N ARG A 134 -0.36 -15.59 1.28
CA ARG A 134 0.45 -15.53 2.51
C ARG A 134 -0.32 -16.11 3.69
N LEU A 135 -1.59 -15.72 3.89
CA LEU A 135 -2.44 -16.25 4.95
C LEU A 135 -2.57 -17.78 4.85
N LYS A 136 -2.85 -18.30 3.65
CA LYS A 136 -2.92 -19.75 3.42
C LYS A 136 -1.61 -20.46 3.78
N LYS A 137 -0.45 -19.89 3.46
CA LYS A 137 0.86 -20.47 3.84
C LYS A 137 1.11 -20.43 5.34
N MET A 138 0.50 -19.49 6.05
CA MET A 138 0.60 -19.35 7.50
C MET A 138 -0.49 -20.14 8.25
N GLY A 139 -1.36 -20.87 7.53
CA GLY A 139 -2.45 -21.63 8.12
C GLY A 139 -3.67 -20.79 8.53
N ILE A 140 -3.70 -19.50 8.20
CA ILE A 140 -4.78 -18.60 8.59
C ILE A 140 -5.96 -18.77 7.62
N PRO A 141 -7.17 -19.10 8.10
CA PRO A 141 -8.36 -19.22 7.26
C PRO A 141 -8.70 -17.86 6.60
N CYS A 142 -8.93 -17.87 5.29
CA CYS A 142 -9.32 -16.64 4.59
C CYS A 142 -10.34 -16.92 3.48
N LYS A 143 -11.21 -15.92 3.25
CA LYS A 143 -12.16 -15.85 2.15
C LYS A 143 -11.90 -14.58 1.35
N ALA A 144 -12.15 -14.60 0.05
CA ALA A 144 -11.97 -13.42 -0.80
C ALA A 144 -13.17 -13.20 -1.72
N CYS A 145 -13.48 -11.93 -2.00
CA CYS A 145 -14.50 -11.50 -2.94
C CYS A 145 -13.94 -10.47 -3.90
N ASP A 146 -14.27 -10.63 -5.19
CA ASP A 146 -14.04 -9.63 -6.23
C ASP A 146 -15.10 -9.84 -7.31
N PRO A 147 -16.06 -8.91 -7.47
CA PRO A 147 -17.18 -9.09 -8.40
C PRO A 147 -16.77 -9.00 -9.87
N LEU A 148 -15.55 -8.55 -10.18
CA LEU A 148 -15.04 -8.45 -11.55
C LEU A 148 -14.34 -9.74 -12.02
N LEU A 149 -14.24 -10.74 -11.15
CA LEU A 149 -13.57 -12.00 -11.44
C LEU A 149 -14.54 -13.17 -11.36
N ASP A 150 -14.26 -14.22 -12.13
CA ASP A 150 -15.00 -15.49 -12.05
C ASP A 150 -14.79 -16.14 -10.67
N GLN A 151 -15.89 -16.33 -9.95
CA GLN A 151 -15.87 -16.84 -8.58
C GLN A 151 -15.40 -18.29 -8.51
N GLU A 152 -15.89 -19.16 -9.41
CA GLU A 152 -15.52 -20.57 -9.42
C GLU A 152 -14.05 -20.78 -9.78
N GLN A 153 -13.58 -20.09 -10.83
CA GLN A 153 -12.20 -20.19 -11.29
C GLN A 153 -11.18 -19.76 -10.23
N HIS A 154 -11.55 -18.79 -9.39
CA HIS A 154 -10.63 -18.24 -8.39
C HIS A 154 -10.92 -18.67 -6.96
N GLY A 155 -11.98 -19.47 -6.72
CA GLY A 155 -12.40 -19.88 -5.39
C GLY A 155 -12.84 -18.70 -4.52
N LEU A 156 -13.53 -17.73 -5.15
CA LEU A 156 -14.06 -16.54 -4.49
C LEU A 156 -15.45 -16.82 -3.89
N VAL A 157 -15.80 -16.02 -2.89
CA VAL A 157 -17.09 -16.10 -2.21
C VAL A 157 -17.89 -14.81 -2.42
N SER A 158 -19.12 -14.76 -1.92
CA SER A 158 -19.95 -13.55 -1.99
C SER A 158 -19.40 -12.41 -1.12
N PHE A 159 -19.90 -11.19 -1.38
CA PHE A 159 -19.60 -10.02 -0.53
C PHE A 159 -20.02 -10.26 0.93
N ASP A 160 -21.23 -10.80 1.15
CA ASP A 160 -21.75 -11.06 2.50
C ASP A 160 -20.91 -12.12 3.24
N ASP A 161 -20.39 -13.13 2.55
CA ASP A 161 -19.47 -14.12 3.14
C ASP A 161 -18.15 -13.50 3.62
N VAL A 162 -17.64 -12.49 2.89
CA VAL A 162 -16.44 -11.73 3.30
C VAL A 162 -16.76 -10.82 4.47
N MET A 163 -17.92 -10.14 4.46
CA MET A 163 -18.35 -9.26 5.56
C MET A 163 -18.63 -10.03 6.86
N ALA A 164 -18.93 -11.32 6.80
CA ALA A 164 -19.13 -12.19 7.95
C ALA A 164 -17.83 -12.75 8.56
N CYS A 165 -16.65 -12.43 8.02
CA CYS A 165 -15.36 -12.85 8.59
C CYS A 165 -15.01 -12.02 9.84
N ASP A 166 -14.17 -12.58 10.71
CA ASP A 166 -13.73 -11.91 11.96
C ASP A 166 -12.91 -10.64 11.68
N VAL A 167 -12.10 -10.66 10.64
CA VAL A 167 -11.36 -9.50 10.13
C VAL A 167 -11.73 -9.27 8.68
N VAL A 168 -12.09 -8.05 8.31
CA VAL A 168 -12.33 -7.65 6.92
C VAL A 168 -11.25 -6.68 6.47
N SER A 169 -10.47 -7.06 5.45
CA SER A 169 -9.39 -6.27 4.89
C SER A 169 -9.70 -5.82 3.46
N LEU A 170 -9.65 -4.50 3.23
CA LEU A 170 -10.06 -3.87 1.98
C LEU A 170 -8.87 -3.63 1.06
N HIS A 171 -8.96 -4.11 -0.19
CA HIS A 171 -7.92 -4.01 -1.23
C HIS A 171 -8.50 -3.67 -2.61
N VAL A 172 -9.56 -2.88 -2.64
CA VAL A 172 -10.23 -2.41 -3.87
C VAL A 172 -9.69 -1.05 -4.31
N PRO A 173 -9.71 -0.71 -5.62
CA PRO A 173 -9.49 0.65 -6.08
C PRO A 173 -10.67 1.55 -5.64
N LEU A 174 -10.51 2.87 -5.74
CA LEU A 174 -11.64 3.80 -5.62
C LEU A 174 -12.26 4.03 -7.01
N THR A 175 -13.53 3.70 -7.15
CA THR A 175 -14.32 3.94 -8.35
C THR A 175 -15.62 4.66 -7.98
N LEU A 176 -15.98 5.69 -8.74
CA LEU A 176 -17.17 6.52 -8.48
C LEU A 176 -18.41 6.03 -9.23
N ASN A 177 -18.21 5.31 -10.34
CA ASN A 177 -19.26 4.93 -11.28
C ASN A 177 -19.17 3.45 -11.64
N GLY A 178 -20.23 2.93 -12.27
CA GLY A 178 -20.36 1.55 -12.72
C GLY A 178 -21.06 0.65 -11.71
N ASP A 179 -21.38 -0.57 -12.13
CA ASP A 179 -22.18 -1.53 -11.35
C ASP A 179 -21.50 -1.98 -10.05
N HIS A 180 -20.18 -1.81 -9.98
CA HIS A 180 -19.35 -2.17 -8.83
C HIS A 180 -18.55 -0.97 -8.32
N ALA A 181 -19.21 0.21 -8.23
CA ALA A 181 -18.61 1.39 -7.64
C ALA A 181 -18.18 1.12 -6.19
N THR A 182 -17.00 1.61 -5.82
CA THR A 182 -16.40 1.33 -4.50
C THR A 182 -16.40 2.54 -3.57
N HIS A 183 -16.81 3.72 -4.06
CA HIS A 183 -17.01 4.90 -3.21
C HIS A 183 -18.09 4.61 -2.17
N HIS A 184 -17.75 4.77 -0.89
CA HIS A 184 -18.60 4.42 0.25
C HIS A 184 -19.19 3.00 0.17
N LEU A 185 -18.43 2.05 -0.38
CA LEU A 185 -18.81 0.64 -0.42
C LEU A 185 -19.09 0.11 0.99
N ILE A 186 -18.27 0.53 1.96
CA ILE A 186 -18.50 0.28 3.38
C ILE A 186 -19.19 1.51 3.98
N ASN A 187 -20.49 1.59 3.78
CA ASN A 187 -21.37 2.65 4.26
C ASN A 187 -22.07 2.27 5.58
N ASP A 188 -22.94 3.12 6.05
CA ASP A 188 -23.70 2.94 7.29
C ASP A 188 -24.50 1.62 7.32
N ALA A 189 -25.16 1.28 6.20
CA ALA A 189 -25.93 0.04 6.08
C ALA A 189 -25.06 -1.22 6.16
N VAL A 190 -23.84 -1.18 5.63
CA VAL A 190 -22.86 -2.28 5.74
C VAL A 190 -22.28 -2.32 7.16
N LEU A 191 -21.88 -1.17 7.70
CA LEU A 191 -21.29 -1.07 9.05
C LEU A 191 -22.27 -1.50 10.14
N SER A 192 -23.58 -1.26 9.95
CA SER A 192 -24.61 -1.72 10.93
C SER A 192 -24.70 -3.23 11.05
N LYS A 193 -24.30 -3.98 10.01
CA LYS A 193 -24.28 -5.46 10.02
C LYS A 193 -23.04 -6.05 10.71
N PHE A 194 -21.99 -5.26 10.92
CA PHE A 194 -20.80 -5.75 11.61
C PHE A 194 -21.09 -6.02 13.08
N GLU A 195 -20.67 -7.18 13.55
CA GLU A 195 -20.70 -7.51 14.97
C GLU A 195 -19.69 -6.68 15.77
N ALA A 196 -19.91 -6.56 17.06
CA ALA A 196 -19.09 -5.73 17.94
C ALA A 196 -17.61 -6.17 18.01
N THR A 197 -17.34 -7.45 17.80
CA THR A 197 -15.99 -8.03 17.89
C THR A 197 -15.25 -8.10 16.55
N GLN A 198 -15.92 -7.71 15.45
CA GLN A 198 -15.28 -7.73 14.15
C GLN A 198 -14.28 -6.58 13.97
N ILE A 199 -13.33 -6.79 13.07
CA ILE A 199 -12.23 -5.87 12.81
C ILE A 199 -12.26 -5.45 11.34
N LEU A 200 -12.22 -4.14 11.09
CA LEU A 200 -12.10 -3.57 9.75
C LEU A 200 -10.70 -3.01 9.51
N ILE A 201 -10.03 -3.44 8.44
CA ILE A 201 -8.74 -2.91 8.00
C ILE A 201 -8.92 -2.24 6.64
N ASN A 202 -8.62 -0.94 6.54
CA ASN A 202 -8.57 -0.25 5.25
C ASN A 202 -7.15 0.21 4.93
N ALA A 203 -6.52 -0.49 3.99
CA ALA A 203 -5.22 -0.14 3.40
C ALA A 203 -5.35 0.02 1.86
N SER A 204 -6.52 0.47 1.39
CA SER A 204 -6.84 0.67 -0.03
C SER A 204 -6.97 2.15 -0.40
N ARG A 205 -8.16 2.73 -0.28
CA ARG A 205 -8.47 4.16 -0.44
C ARG A 205 -9.42 4.61 0.66
N GLY A 206 -9.25 5.84 1.14
CA GLY A 206 -10.03 6.38 2.26
C GLY A 206 -11.53 6.35 2.01
N ALA A 207 -11.96 6.89 0.88
CA ALA A 207 -13.37 6.99 0.50
C ALA A 207 -14.05 5.65 0.08
N VAL A 208 -13.36 4.51 0.19
CA VAL A 208 -14.01 3.18 0.14
C VAL A 208 -14.88 2.96 1.38
N VAL A 209 -14.49 3.57 2.50
CA VAL A 209 -15.26 3.57 3.74
C VAL A 209 -15.83 4.97 3.97
N ASP A 210 -17.12 5.07 4.23
CA ASP A 210 -17.73 6.31 4.74
C ASP A 210 -17.16 6.60 6.14
N ASN A 211 -16.24 7.55 6.20
CA ASN A 211 -15.53 7.86 7.45
C ASN A 211 -16.44 8.44 8.52
N GLN A 212 -17.55 9.10 8.14
CA GLN A 212 -18.54 9.60 9.10
C GLN A 212 -19.39 8.45 9.68
N ALA A 213 -19.79 7.50 8.83
CA ALA A 213 -20.49 6.30 9.27
C ALA A 213 -19.58 5.44 10.18
N LEU A 214 -18.32 5.25 9.80
CA LEU A 214 -17.36 4.53 10.65
C LEU A 214 -17.14 5.21 12.00
N LYS A 215 -17.07 6.54 12.02
CA LYS A 215 -16.95 7.29 13.27
C LYS A 215 -18.16 7.07 14.20
N ARG A 216 -19.39 7.09 13.65
CA ARG A 216 -20.61 6.75 14.43
C ARG A 216 -20.52 5.33 14.98
N LYS A 217 -20.18 4.35 14.15
CA LYS A 217 -20.03 2.95 14.58
C LYS A 217 -19.03 2.79 15.74
N LEU A 218 -17.88 3.48 15.68
CA LEU A 218 -16.88 3.45 16.75
C LEU A 218 -17.29 4.19 18.02
N ILE A 219 -18.27 5.10 17.95
CA ILE A 219 -18.87 5.73 19.12
C ILE A 219 -19.91 4.81 19.78
N GLU A 220 -20.70 4.13 18.97
CA GLU A 220 -21.81 3.29 19.41
C GLU A 220 -21.35 1.91 19.92
N SER A 221 -20.21 1.41 19.41
CA SER A 221 -19.68 0.09 19.75
C SER A 221 -18.20 0.16 20.13
N GLU A 222 -17.92 0.19 21.44
CA GLU A 222 -16.55 0.25 21.98
C GLU A 222 -15.70 -0.98 21.62
N SER A 223 -16.34 -2.12 21.37
CA SER A 223 -15.66 -3.37 21.04
C SER A 223 -15.34 -3.51 19.54
N PHE A 224 -15.98 -2.69 18.68
CA PHE A 224 -15.67 -2.69 17.24
C PHE A 224 -14.31 -2.06 16.98
N THR A 225 -13.49 -2.75 16.19
CA THR A 225 -12.09 -2.34 15.95
C THR A 225 -11.91 -1.91 14.51
N ALA A 226 -11.33 -0.73 14.29
CA ALA A 226 -10.95 -0.26 12.97
C ALA A 226 -9.46 0.06 12.90
N ILE A 227 -8.83 -0.29 11.77
CA ILE A 227 -7.44 0.00 11.42
C ILE A 227 -7.43 0.73 10.08
N LEU A 228 -6.91 1.94 10.04
CA LEU A 228 -6.91 2.77 8.83
C LEU A 228 -5.49 3.22 8.47
N ASP A 229 -5.04 2.88 7.26
CA ASP A 229 -3.87 3.51 6.65
C ASP A 229 -4.27 4.71 5.78
N VAL A 230 -5.50 4.67 5.27
CA VAL A 230 -6.06 5.64 4.32
C VAL A 230 -7.32 6.29 4.86
N TRP A 231 -7.55 7.56 4.47
CA TRP A 231 -8.57 8.41 5.05
C TRP A 231 -9.29 9.21 3.96
N GLU A 232 -10.52 9.62 4.21
CA GLU A 232 -11.12 10.66 3.40
C GLU A 232 -10.45 12.01 3.64
N ASN A 233 -10.41 12.84 2.59
CA ASN A 233 -9.88 14.20 2.62
C ASN A 233 -8.40 14.34 3.01
N GLU A 234 -7.56 13.31 2.78
CA GLU A 234 -6.12 13.43 2.98
C GLU A 234 -5.54 14.68 2.29
N PRO A 235 -4.64 15.42 2.93
CA PRO A 235 -4.04 15.23 4.24
C PRO A 235 -4.84 15.80 5.43
N GLY A 236 -6.06 16.29 5.21
CA GLY A 236 -6.96 16.91 6.19
C GLY A 236 -7.92 15.91 6.84
N ILE A 237 -7.38 14.87 7.46
CA ILE A 237 -8.15 13.76 8.04
C ILE A 237 -9.04 14.18 9.22
N ASP A 238 -10.13 13.44 9.45
CA ASP A 238 -11.00 13.63 10.62
C ASP A 238 -10.25 13.23 11.91
N VAL A 239 -9.99 14.21 12.77
CA VAL A 239 -9.23 14.04 14.03
C VAL A 239 -9.95 13.13 15.00
N GLU A 240 -11.28 13.25 15.12
CA GLU A 240 -12.07 12.45 16.07
C GLU A 240 -12.13 10.99 15.64
N LEU A 241 -12.23 10.72 14.33
CA LEU A 241 -12.07 9.36 13.79
C LEU A 241 -10.66 8.83 14.06
N ALA A 242 -9.63 9.63 13.76
CA ALA A 242 -8.23 9.24 13.94
C ALA A 242 -7.87 8.93 15.41
N LYS A 243 -8.53 9.58 16.38
CA LYS A 243 -8.39 9.27 17.81
C LYS A 243 -9.09 7.96 18.21
N ARG A 244 -10.11 7.52 17.49
CA ARG A 244 -10.94 6.36 17.84
C ARG A 244 -10.48 5.05 17.23
N VAL A 245 -9.81 5.10 16.06
CA VAL A 245 -9.27 3.89 15.44
C VAL A 245 -8.21 3.25 16.32
N PHE A 246 -8.18 1.93 16.34
CA PHE A 246 -7.19 1.16 17.09
C PHE A 246 -5.77 1.41 16.59
N LEU A 247 -5.55 1.33 15.26
CA LEU A 247 -4.31 1.71 14.60
C LEU A 247 -4.63 2.64 13.44
N GLY A 248 -3.89 3.73 13.31
CA GLY A 248 -3.97 4.65 12.18
C GLY A 248 -2.59 5.00 11.68
N SER A 249 -2.41 5.11 10.36
CA SER A 249 -1.14 5.50 9.76
C SER A 249 -1.35 6.48 8.59
N PRO A 250 -0.33 7.27 8.22
CA PRO A 250 -0.50 8.35 7.26
C PRO A 250 -0.31 7.89 5.80
N HIS A 251 -1.09 6.90 5.34
CA HIS A 251 -1.07 6.35 3.99
C HIS A 251 0.31 5.83 3.58
N ILE A 252 0.85 4.91 4.38
CA ILE A 252 2.22 4.36 4.23
C ILE A 252 2.26 2.83 4.11
N ALA A 253 1.13 2.14 4.11
CA ALA A 253 1.11 0.68 4.03
C ALA A 253 1.96 0.16 2.86
N GLY A 254 1.92 0.85 1.73
CA GLY A 254 2.72 0.55 0.54
C GLY A 254 4.14 1.13 0.52
N TYR A 255 4.64 1.70 1.62
CA TYR A 255 5.91 2.42 1.64
C TYR A 255 7.08 1.53 2.08
N SER A 256 7.60 0.68 1.18
CA SER A 256 8.93 0.08 1.32
C SER A 256 9.89 0.67 0.28
N LEU A 257 11.18 0.60 0.54
CA LEU A 257 12.20 0.95 -0.46
C LEU A 257 12.11 -0.02 -1.64
N ASP A 258 11.93 -1.30 -1.35
CA ASP A 258 11.81 -2.38 -2.35
C ASP A 258 10.64 -2.10 -3.30
N GLY A 259 9.45 -1.82 -2.79
CA GLY A 259 8.27 -1.49 -3.60
C GLY A 259 8.43 -0.19 -4.40
N LYS A 260 9.03 0.85 -3.80
CA LYS A 260 9.30 2.10 -4.52
C LYS A 260 10.29 1.90 -5.67
N VAL A 261 11.34 1.10 -5.48
CA VAL A 261 12.35 0.81 -6.51
C VAL A 261 11.76 -0.10 -7.59
N ALA A 262 10.95 -1.09 -7.20
CA ALA A 262 10.19 -1.90 -8.16
C ALA A 262 9.28 -1.03 -9.05
N GLY A 263 8.63 -0.02 -8.49
CA GLY A 263 7.85 0.95 -9.27
C GLY A 263 8.70 1.73 -10.29
N THR A 264 9.90 2.16 -9.90
CA THR A 264 10.86 2.81 -10.80
C THR A 264 11.30 1.86 -11.92
N GLU A 265 11.60 0.59 -11.58
CA GLU A 265 11.97 -0.45 -12.56
C GLU A 265 10.85 -0.69 -13.57
N MET A 266 9.59 -0.84 -13.12
CA MET A 266 8.46 -1.10 -14.01
C MET A 266 8.26 0.03 -15.02
N VAL A 267 8.35 1.28 -14.58
CA VAL A 267 8.27 2.45 -15.47
C VAL A 267 9.45 2.50 -16.42
N TYR A 268 10.66 2.20 -15.94
CA TYR A 268 11.84 2.07 -16.80
C TYR A 268 11.66 1.02 -17.90
N GLN A 269 11.13 -0.17 -17.52
CA GLN A 269 10.87 -1.25 -18.49
C GLN A 269 9.83 -0.83 -19.53
N ALA A 270 8.74 -0.16 -19.10
CA ALA A 270 7.72 0.35 -20.02
C ALA A 270 8.29 1.41 -20.97
N LEU A 271 9.11 2.32 -20.46
CA LEU A 271 9.77 3.33 -21.29
C LEU A 271 10.76 2.69 -22.28
N CYS A 272 11.56 1.72 -21.86
CA CYS A 272 12.46 0.97 -22.77
C CYS A 272 11.67 0.30 -23.89
N LYS A 273 10.52 -0.32 -23.55
CA LYS A 273 9.64 -0.93 -24.56
C LYS A 273 9.08 0.11 -25.54
N PHE A 274 8.65 1.27 -25.06
CA PHE A 274 8.16 2.38 -25.88
C PHE A 274 9.24 2.90 -26.87
N LEU A 275 10.50 2.97 -26.39
CA LEU A 275 11.64 3.46 -27.21
C LEU A 275 12.31 2.38 -28.06
N GLY A 276 11.95 1.11 -27.91
CA GLY A 276 12.66 -0.01 -28.55
C GLY A 276 14.05 -0.27 -27.95
N PHE A 277 14.30 0.10 -26.70
CA PHE A 277 15.59 -0.06 -26.03
C PHE A 277 15.64 -1.35 -25.19
N PRO A 278 16.84 -1.95 -25.02
CA PRO A 278 17.01 -3.10 -24.15
C PRO A 278 16.85 -2.72 -22.66
N GLN A 279 16.19 -3.58 -21.89
CA GLN A 279 16.00 -3.44 -20.44
C GLN A 279 17.24 -3.96 -19.70
N ARG A 280 18.17 -3.09 -19.32
CA ARG A 280 19.47 -3.46 -18.72
C ARG A 280 19.47 -3.44 -17.20
N HIS A 281 18.59 -2.64 -16.57
CA HIS A 281 18.61 -2.38 -15.15
C HIS A 281 17.47 -3.09 -14.43
N LYS A 282 17.78 -3.63 -13.25
CA LYS A 282 16.83 -4.28 -12.33
C LYS A 282 16.99 -3.74 -10.92
N ALA A 283 15.90 -3.65 -10.16
CA ALA A 283 15.86 -3.15 -8.79
C ALA A 283 16.91 -3.82 -7.87
N GLY A 284 17.04 -5.14 -7.96
CA GLY A 284 17.98 -5.90 -7.12
C GLY A 284 19.47 -5.55 -7.31
N GLN A 285 19.83 -4.84 -8.38
CA GLN A 285 21.20 -4.37 -8.60
C GLN A 285 21.54 -3.12 -7.76
N PHE A 286 20.54 -2.41 -7.27
CA PHE A 286 20.69 -1.10 -6.63
C PHE A 286 20.29 -1.12 -5.14
N LEU A 287 19.64 -2.17 -4.69
CA LEU A 287 19.23 -2.32 -3.31
C LEU A 287 20.36 -2.91 -2.48
N ASP A 288 20.77 -2.17 -1.45
CA ASP A 288 21.69 -2.68 -0.44
C ASP A 288 21.04 -3.78 0.41
N GLU A 289 21.84 -4.53 1.16
CA GLU A 289 21.31 -5.50 2.13
C GLU A 289 20.42 -4.81 3.17
N PRO A 290 19.32 -5.48 3.60
CA PRO A 290 18.46 -4.93 4.63
C PRO A 290 19.20 -4.86 5.97
N PRO A 291 18.86 -3.89 6.86
CA PRO A 291 19.46 -3.77 8.18
C PRO A 291 19.31 -5.03 9.04
N LEU A 292 18.23 -5.77 8.83
CA LEU A 292 17.98 -7.08 9.43
C LEU A 292 18.00 -8.13 8.34
N SER A 293 19.02 -8.96 8.29
CA SER A 293 19.17 -10.01 7.27
C SER A 293 18.91 -11.42 7.80
N LYS A 294 19.04 -11.62 9.12
CA LYS A 294 18.85 -12.93 9.76
C LYS A 294 18.31 -12.80 11.17
N MET A 295 17.40 -13.70 11.52
CA MET A 295 16.87 -13.86 12.87
C MET A 295 16.94 -15.34 13.25
N ALA A 296 17.48 -15.63 14.44
CA ALA A 296 17.64 -16.99 14.91
C ALA A 296 16.91 -17.20 16.24
N PHE A 297 16.11 -18.25 16.32
CA PHE A 297 15.38 -18.67 17.51
C PHE A 297 15.91 -20.02 17.99
N THR A 298 15.84 -20.26 19.30
CA THR A 298 16.17 -21.57 19.88
C THR A 298 15.01 -22.54 19.71
N SER A 299 15.28 -23.83 19.89
CA SER A 299 14.26 -24.90 19.85
C SER A 299 13.18 -24.78 20.93
N MET A 300 13.43 -23.96 21.96
CA MET A 300 12.48 -23.73 23.07
C MET A 300 11.46 -22.62 22.75
N ALA A 301 11.64 -21.89 21.64
CA ALA A 301 10.75 -20.81 21.28
C ALA A 301 9.46 -21.36 20.63
N ASP A 302 8.32 -20.85 21.07
CA ASP A 302 7.03 -21.15 20.46
C ASP A 302 6.98 -20.69 19.00
N PRO A 303 6.56 -21.53 18.06
CA PRO A 303 6.55 -21.17 16.62
C PRO A 303 5.70 -19.94 16.31
N GLY A 304 4.52 -19.79 16.94
CA GLY A 304 3.66 -18.61 16.76
C GLY A 304 4.35 -17.36 17.26
N TRP A 305 4.93 -17.41 18.46
CA TRP A 305 5.70 -16.28 18.99
C TRP A 305 6.88 -15.90 18.09
N CYS A 306 7.58 -16.88 17.47
CA CYS A 306 8.65 -16.63 16.50
C CYS A 306 8.15 -15.83 15.29
N VAL A 307 7.00 -16.22 14.74
CA VAL A 307 6.38 -15.54 13.58
C VAL A 307 6.03 -14.10 13.94
N HIS A 308 5.31 -13.88 15.06
CA HIS A 308 4.91 -12.55 15.50
C HIS A 308 6.12 -11.66 15.79
N THR A 309 7.15 -12.21 16.44
CA THR A 309 8.40 -11.49 16.72
C THR A 309 9.13 -11.10 15.44
N ALA A 310 9.20 -12.02 14.47
CA ALA A 310 9.84 -11.75 13.18
C ALA A 310 9.10 -10.66 12.39
N ILE A 311 7.78 -10.72 12.32
CA ILE A 311 6.96 -9.70 11.67
C ILE A 311 7.24 -8.32 12.26
N ARG A 312 7.15 -8.19 13.60
CA ARG A 312 7.32 -6.91 14.31
C ARG A 312 8.75 -6.38 14.26
N ALA A 313 9.75 -7.26 14.28
CA ALA A 313 11.15 -6.84 14.14
C ALA A 313 11.45 -6.29 12.73
N CYS A 314 10.77 -6.79 11.70
CA CYS A 314 10.89 -6.27 10.34
C CYS A 314 10.06 -5.00 10.15
N PHE A 315 8.81 -5.01 10.63
CA PHE A 315 7.89 -3.89 10.51
C PHE A 315 6.86 -3.90 11.65
N ASP A 316 6.92 -2.89 12.51
CA ASP A 316 5.95 -2.65 13.58
C ASP A 316 5.12 -1.41 13.25
N VAL A 317 3.84 -1.60 12.92
CA VAL A 317 2.90 -0.54 12.53
C VAL A 317 2.62 0.45 13.67
N ARG A 318 2.86 0.07 14.94
CA ARG A 318 2.68 0.95 16.10
C ARG A 318 3.57 2.20 16.04
N HIS A 319 4.73 2.09 15.40
CA HIS A 319 5.59 3.25 15.18
C HIS A 319 4.88 4.30 14.30
N ASP A 320 4.26 3.86 13.19
CA ASP A 320 3.58 4.75 12.26
C ASP A 320 2.27 5.30 12.86
N HIS A 321 1.58 4.49 13.65
CA HIS A 321 0.46 4.94 14.49
C HIS A 321 0.89 6.04 15.47
N GLY A 322 2.01 5.85 16.17
CA GLY A 322 2.55 6.85 17.10
C GLY A 322 2.87 8.18 16.41
N LEU A 323 3.46 8.13 15.21
CA LEU A 323 3.71 9.33 14.40
C LEU A 323 2.42 10.06 14.04
N LEU A 324 1.39 9.35 13.54
CA LEU A 324 0.11 9.98 13.25
C LEU A 324 -0.52 10.59 14.50
N ARG A 325 -0.57 9.84 15.60
CA ARG A 325 -1.13 10.28 16.90
C ARG A 325 -0.45 11.54 17.43
N SER A 326 0.88 11.67 17.28
CA SER A 326 1.63 12.84 17.74
C SER A 326 1.20 14.14 17.06
N SER A 327 0.67 14.05 15.83
CA SER A 327 0.21 15.23 15.09
C SER A 327 -1.23 15.66 15.40
N LEU A 328 -2.07 14.81 16.01
CA LEU A 328 -3.51 15.07 16.13
C LEU A 328 -3.88 16.27 17.02
N ASN A 329 -2.98 16.69 17.90
CA ASN A 329 -3.18 17.84 18.76
C ASN A 329 -2.64 19.18 18.20
N LEU A 330 -2.05 19.14 17.00
CA LEU A 330 -1.54 20.33 16.30
C LEU A 330 -2.70 21.11 15.64
N SER A 331 -2.42 22.34 15.19
CA SER A 331 -3.36 23.11 14.37
C SER A 331 -3.65 22.37 13.04
N GLU A 332 -4.74 22.69 12.37
CA GLU A 332 -5.11 22.02 11.11
C GLU A 332 -4.02 22.12 10.05
N SER A 333 -3.43 23.30 9.88
CA SER A 333 -2.35 23.52 8.92
C SER A 333 -1.11 22.69 9.23
N GLU A 334 -0.74 22.61 10.53
CA GLU A 334 0.40 21.80 10.97
C GLU A 334 0.12 20.30 10.83
N ARG A 335 -1.11 19.84 11.09
CA ARG A 335 -1.50 18.42 10.88
C ARG A 335 -1.37 18.03 9.41
N ARG A 336 -1.89 18.86 8.49
CA ARG A 336 -1.78 18.64 7.05
C ARG A 336 -0.32 18.56 6.60
N ALA A 337 0.50 19.50 7.07
CA ALA A 337 1.93 19.52 6.78
C ALA A 337 2.65 18.29 7.37
N SER A 338 2.28 17.89 8.59
CA SER A 338 2.85 16.69 9.25
C SER A 338 2.52 15.40 8.50
N PHE A 339 1.25 15.24 8.06
CA PHE A 339 0.83 14.08 7.28
C PHE A 339 1.66 13.91 6.00
N ASP A 340 1.85 14.99 5.23
CA ASP A 340 2.70 14.98 4.04
C ASP A 340 4.18 14.76 4.39
N SER A 341 4.66 15.34 5.49
CA SER A 341 6.05 15.21 5.95
C SER A 341 6.37 13.77 6.36
N PHE A 342 5.49 13.09 7.09
CA PHE A 342 5.66 11.67 7.46
C PHE A 342 5.81 10.77 6.24
N ARG A 343 5.10 11.05 5.17
CA ARG A 343 5.22 10.33 3.89
C ARG A 343 6.50 10.68 3.13
N LYS A 344 6.86 11.96 3.08
CA LYS A 344 8.06 12.44 2.37
C LYS A 344 9.35 11.95 3.04
N ALA A 345 9.42 12.05 4.36
CA ALA A 345 10.57 11.65 5.17
C ALA A 345 10.43 10.22 5.73
N TYR A 346 9.59 9.38 5.11
CA TYR A 346 9.36 8.04 5.62
C TYR A 346 10.64 7.24 5.74
N ARG A 347 10.81 6.58 6.90
CA ARG A 347 11.98 5.74 7.18
C ARG A 347 12.23 4.70 6.09
N CYS A 348 13.48 4.29 5.93
CA CYS A 348 13.85 3.22 5.01
C CYS A 348 13.31 1.87 5.53
N ARG A 349 12.08 1.52 5.16
CA ARG A 349 11.49 0.21 5.42
C ARG A 349 11.90 -0.75 4.30
N ARG A 350 12.39 -1.94 4.68
CA ARG A 350 12.68 -3.04 3.76
C ARG A 350 11.60 -4.12 3.89
N GLU A 351 11.37 -4.89 2.83
CA GLU A 351 10.39 -5.97 2.83
C GLU A 351 10.92 -7.23 3.53
N PHE A 352 10.00 -8.07 4.05
CA PHE A 352 10.33 -9.30 4.82
C PHE A 352 11.13 -10.31 4.00
N SER A 353 11.01 -10.28 2.67
CA SER A 353 11.72 -11.19 1.77
C SER A 353 13.24 -11.17 1.91
N GLY A 354 13.81 -10.07 2.44
CA GLY A 354 15.24 -9.94 2.72
C GLY A 354 15.71 -10.61 4.02
N VAL A 355 14.80 -11.15 4.84
CA VAL A 355 15.11 -11.67 6.19
C VAL A 355 15.00 -13.19 6.22
N LYS A 356 16.07 -13.87 6.66
CA LYS A 356 16.09 -15.32 6.89
C LYS A 356 15.75 -15.63 8.33
N ILE A 357 14.69 -16.42 8.55
CA ILE A 357 14.33 -16.94 9.88
C ILE A 357 14.93 -18.32 10.04
N GLN A 358 15.71 -18.52 11.10
CA GLN A 358 16.33 -19.79 11.45
C GLN A 358 15.78 -20.29 12.80
N LEU A 359 15.09 -21.44 12.76
CA LEU A 359 14.73 -22.18 13.95
C LEU A 359 15.85 -23.24 14.21
N LYS A 360 16.47 -23.23 15.37
CA LYS A 360 17.39 -24.30 15.76
C LYS A 360 16.53 -25.53 16.05
N GLN A 361 16.71 -26.58 15.26
CA GLN A 361 16.18 -27.89 15.59
C GLN A 361 16.93 -28.44 16.80
N VAL A 362 16.23 -29.18 17.68
CA VAL A 362 16.90 -30.03 18.68
C VAL A 362 17.60 -31.11 17.88
N GLU A 363 18.93 -31.11 17.85
CA GLU A 363 19.66 -32.33 17.56
C GLU A 363 19.28 -33.32 18.68
N SER A 364 18.46 -34.30 18.37
CA SER A 364 18.30 -35.46 19.25
C SER A 364 19.64 -36.18 19.26
N GLU A 365 20.49 -35.83 20.21
CA GLU A 365 21.54 -36.77 20.64
C GLU A 365 20.85 -37.98 21.21
N LEU A 366 20.55 -38.95 20.35
CA LEU A 366 20.37 -40.34 20.73
C LEU A 366 21.75 -40.82 21.15
N HIS A 367 22.13 -40.56 22.39
CA HIS A 367 23.19 -41.31 23.02
C HIS A 367 22.61 -42.70 23.29
N SER A 368 23.01 -43.64 22.44
CA SER A 368 22.97 -45.09 22.64
C SER A 368 23.69 -45.51 23.90
#